data_f7150c0ab449bf542f02fdee586dc30a
#
_entry.id   f7150c0ab449bf542f02fdee586dc30a
#
_cell.length_a   1.000
_cell.length_b   1.000
_cell.length_c   1.000
_cell.angle_alpha   90.00
_cell.angle_beta   90.00
_cell.angle_gamma   90.00
#
_symmetry.space_group_name_H-M   'P 1'
#
loop_
_entity.id
_entity.type
_entity.pdbx_description
1 polymer ?
#
loop_
_entity_poly.entity_id
_entity_poly.type
_entity_poly.pdbx_seq_one_letter_code
_entity_poly.pdbx_strand_id
1 'polypeptide(L)'
;MYTVRIPSFVVLLLMLFSSLKAQESIREKVLKIATIQEKVMMPMRDGVRLATDIYLPKTDQKVPIIFSRTPYNFNSWGDGKEQTRTLHRAYEALKRGYAYVVQNERGRYFSEGEWDILGVPLTDGYDAFSWLQKQEWSNGKIGTLGCSSTAEWQMAVAALDHPSHAAMVPQGFGAGVGVIGSYFEQGNWYRGGAEQLLFPSWLYGVEQDKFKPRIPTGATQEDLIRISRFYDLAPENPPIDWAEAFNHLPLQDLLKNIHGKKEIFDKMIRRKPNDTAWYEGGLYHDTMGFGVPSFWFVSWYDVSVAPNLALFNHVREQGDNAYVREHQYLVIAPTLHCRYTRATENTIVGERSVGDARLDYDTQIYAWFDYLLKDQSNGFQEKTPRVQYYTMGSNQWQASETWPPKNSIMVNYYLTSNGQANSRFGDGQLQSTPDTIGKKQDSFYYDPMNPVTSYGGGVCCTGNAVEGGSFDQREMEEREDILVYTSDPLPEGIEVTGFIESTLYLSSDVKDTDLTLKLIDVYPDGSAYNLDETIQRVRYRSGYDKEVFMKKGNVYKVELTPMATSNYFKKGHRIRIEVSSSNFPRFSRNLNTGGANIDETEGIVARNSIHHSTRYPSHIKLPILKK
;
A
#
# COMPACT_ATOMS: atom_id res chain seq x y z
N MET A 1 -53.21 -24.77 62.42
CA MET A 1 -52.09 -23.86 62.37
C MET A 1 -51.09 -24.44 61.37
N TYR A 2 -51.11 -23.93 60.11
CA TYR A 2 -50.15 -24.34 59.11
C TYR A 2 -49.05 -23.26 59.00
N THR A 3 -47.85 -23.62 59.38
CA THR A 3 -46.66 -22.78 59.25
C THR A 3 -46.10 -22.94 57.83
N VAL A 4 -46.19 -21.89 57.03
CA VAL A 4 -45.57 -21.82 55.70
C VAL A 4 -44.07 -21.51 55.84
N ARG A 5 -43.22 -22.50 55.54
CA ARG A 5 -41.77 -22.33 55.43
C ARG A 5 -41.49 -21.73 54.05
N ILE A 6 -41.01 -20.47 53.99
CA ILE A 6 -40.46 -19.80 52.76
C ILE A 6 -39.09 -20.44 52.52
N PRO A 7 -38.81 -20.96 51.32
CA PRO A 7 -37.51 -21.57 51.05
C PRO A 7 -36.43 -20.50 50.88
N SER A 8 -35.30 -20.70 51.53
CA SER A 8 -34.09 -19.87 51.58
C SER A 8 -33.42 -19.64 50.23
N PHE A 9 -34.04 -20.03 49.13
CA PHE A 9 -33.49 -19.87 47.75
C PHE A 9 -33.73 -18.48 47.12
N VAL A 10 -34.64 -17.68 47.67
CA VAL A 10 -34.97 -16.35 47.12
C VAL A 10 -33.99 -15.26 47.58
N VAL A 11 -33.32 -15.47 48.72
CA VAL A 11 -32.35 -14.49 49.27
C VAL A 11 -30.99 -14.58 48.61
N LEU A 12 -30.60 -15.71 47.98
CA LEU A 12 -29.32 -15.88 47.32
C LEU A 12 -29.31 -15.29 45.88
N LEU A 13 -30.47 -15.08 45.26
CA LEU A 13 -30.59 -14.50 43.93
C LEU A 13 -30.49 -12.96 43.92
N LEU A 14 -30.70 -12.32 45.06
CA LEU A 14 -30.61 -10.85 45.21
C LEU A 14 -29.22 -10.35 45.58
N MET A 15 -28.24 -11.23 45.90
CA MET A 15 -26.86 -10.86 46.19
C MET A 15 -25.92 -11.07 44.99
N LEU A 16 -26.36 -11.60 43.86
CA LEU A 16 -25.58 -11.75 42.62
C LEU A 16 -25.71 -10.57 41.65
N PHE A 17 -26.50 -9.54 42.03
CA PHE A 17 -26.62 -8.31 41.25
C PHE A 17 -25.70 -7.17 41.71
N SER A 18 -24.71 -7.46 42.56
CA SER A 18 -23.76 -6.45 43.00
C SER A 18 -22.45 -6.56 42.22
N SER A 19 -22.28 -5.60 41.30
CA SER A 19 -21.06 -5.16 40.63
C SER A 19 -20.69 -5.85 39.32
N LEU A 20 -21.57 -5.84 38.32
CA LEU A 20 -21.11 -5.51 36.97
C LEU A 20 -20.72 -4.02 37.03
N LYS A 21 -19.48 -3.69 37.44
CA LYS A 21 -18.90 -2.39 37.12
C LYS A 21 -18.92 -2.30 35.61
N ALA A 22 -19.75 -1.46 35.05
CA ALA A 22 -19.73 -1.18 33.64
C ALA A 22 -18.26 -0.89 33.28
N GLN A 23 -17.71 -1.63 32.34
CA GLN A 23 -16.33 -1.42 31.90
C GLN A 23 -16.22 0.00 31.39
N GLU A 24 -15.33 0.79 31.98
CA GLU A 24 -15.13 2.19 31.63
C GLU A 24 -14.85 2.34 30.14
N SER A 25 -15.64 3.19 29.47
CA SER A 25 -15.49 3.44 28.03
C SER A 25 -14.15 4.11 27.71
N ILE A 26 -13.66 3.96 26.49
CA ILE A 26 -12.42 4.61 26.06
C ILE A 26 -12.53 6.15 26.12
N ARG A 27 -13.73 6.72 25.85
CA ARG A 27 -13.98 8.15 25.97
C ARG A 27 -13.84 8.62 27.43
N GLU A 28 -14.38 7.88 28.38
CA GLU A 28 -14.22 8.18 29.80
C GLU A 28 -12.75 8.17 30.22
N LYS A 29 -11.98 7.18 29.75
CA LYS A 29 -10.52 7.11 29.98
C LYS A 29 -9.81 8.33 29.41
N VAL A 30 -10.16 8.76 28.19
CA VAL A 30 -9.61 9.98 27.56
C VAL A 30 -9.98 11.21 28.38
N LEU A 31 -11.25 11.39 28.76
CA LEU A 31 -11.72 12.57 29.50
C LEU A 31 -11.12 12.70 30.91
N LYS A 32 -10.63 11.61 31.51
CA LYS A 32 -9.87 11.69 32.78
C LYS A 32 -8.55 12.39 32.64
N ILE A 33 -7.83 12.18 31.52
CA ILE A 33 -6.47 12.67 31.30
C ILE A 33 -6.36 13.81 30.30
N ALA A 34 -7.45 14.14 29.59
CA ALA A 34 -7.44 15.12 28.51
C ALA A 34 -8.75 15.90 28.43
N THR A 35 -8.71 17.00 27.69
CA THR A 35 -9.88 17.69 27.12
C THR A 35 -10.00 17.36 25.64
N ILE A 36 -11.24 17.33 25.12
CA ILE A 36 -11.53 17.09 23.71
C ILE A 36 -12.16 18.35 23.14
N GLN A 37 -11.55 18.87 22.07
CA GLN A 37 -12.10 19.98 21.27
C GLN A 37 -12.52 19.39 19.93
N GLU A 38 -13.81 19.15 19.75
CA GLU A 38 -14.36 18.55 18.54
C GLU A 38 -14.74 19.63 17.53
N LYS A 39 -14.54 19.33 16.24
CA LYS A 39 -14.96 20.16 15.09
C LYS A 39 -14.43 21.61 15.15
N VAL A 40 -13.18 21.76 15.59
CA VAL A 40 -12.45 23.02 15.42
C VAL A 40 -12.27 23.27 13.93
N MET A 41 -12.86 24.35 13.41
CA MET A 41 -12.77 24.71 12.00
C MET A 41 -11.47 25.49 11.75
N MET A 42 -10.40 24.77 11.45
CA MET A 42 -9.06 25.33 11.26
C MET A 42 -8.98 26.07 9.92
N PRO A 43 -8.66 27.40 9.89
CA PRO A 43 -8.61 28.16 8.65
C PRO A 43 -7.33 27.89 7.86
N MET A 44 -7.49 27.71 6.54
CA MET A 44 -6.42 27.67 5.57
C MET A 44 -6.19 29.06 4.97
N ARG A 45 -5.09 29.31 4.27
CA ARG A 45 -4.70 30.62 3.71
C ARG A 45 -5.68 31.19 2.70
N ASP A 46 -6.47 30.34 2.05
CA ASP A 46 -7.50 30.70 1.07
C ASP A 46 -8.88 30.91 1.70
N GLY A 47 -8.99 30.80 3.03
CA GLY A 47 -10.22 31.00 3.80
C GLY A 47 -11.07 29.74 3.96
N VAL A 48 -10.75 28.62 3.29
CA VAL A 48 -11.41 27.34 3.52
C VAL A 48 -11.06 26.82 4.92
N ARG A 49 -12.04 26.22 5.62
CA ARG A 49 -11.84 25.74 6.99
C ARG A 49 -11.92 24.22 7.04
N LEU A 50 -10.94 23.59 7.71
CA LEU A 50 -10.85 22.14 7.82
C LEU A 50 -11.24 21.66 9.21
N ALA A 51 -12.17 20.71 9.27
CA ALA A 51 -12.69 20.14 10.51
C ALA A 51 -11.60 19.31 11.20
N THR A 52 -11.33 19.68 12.46
CA THR A 52 -10.22 19.15 13.24
C THR A 52 -10.71 18.79 14.65
N ASP A 53 -10.38 17.61 15.14
CA ASP A 53 -10.58 17.23 16.54
C ASP A 53 -9.22 17.23 17.26
N ILE A 54 -9.16 17.90 18.42
CA ILE A 54 -7.95 18.08 19.22
C ILE A 54 -8.17 17.41 20.58
N TYR A 55 -7.30 16.46 20.90
CA TYR A 55 -7.23 15.77 22.17
C TYR A 55 -6.02 16.32 22.93
N LEU A 56 -6.26 17.12 23.97
CA LEU A 56 -5.24 17.87 24.68
C LEU A 56 -5.04 17.32 26.10
N PRO A 57 -3.83 16.87 26.50
CA PRO A 57 -3.59 16.38 27.84
C PRO A 57 -3.79 17.49 28.89
N LYS A 58 -4.32 17.10 30.06
CA LYS A 58 -4.54 18.02 31.21
C LYS A 58 -3.19 18.32 31.87
N THR A 59 -2.48 19.32 31.37
CA THR A 59 -1.19 19.79 31.87
C THR A 59 -1.01 21.28 31.62
N ASP A 60 -0.23 21.94 32.46
CA ASP A 60 0.16 23.35 32.26
C ASP A 60 1.44 23.47 31.38
N GLN A 61 2.04 22.36 30.99
CA GLN A 61 3.22 22.36 30.14
C GLN A 61 2.82 22.38 28.65
N LYS A 62 3.67 23.01 27.83
CA LYS A 62 3.56 22.92 26.38
C LYS A 62 3.95 21.49 25.93
N VAL A 63 3.15 20.93 25.04
CA VAL A 63 3.29 19.54 24.59
C VAL A 63 3.56 19.43 23.10
N PRO A 64 4.30 18.43 22.64
CA PRO A 64 4.41 18.11 21.23
C PRO A 64 3.13 17.52 20.69
N ILE A 65 2.98 17.59 19.36
CA ILE A 65 1.75 17.20 18.66
C ILE A 65 2.02 15.96 17.79
N ILE A 66 1.15 14.97 17.87
CA ILE A 66 1.00 13.94 16.85
C ILE A 66 -0.20 14.31 15.97
N PHE A 67 0.04 14.56 14.70
CA PHE A 67 -0.95 15.01 13.73
C PHE A 67 -1.25 13.94 12.69
N SER A 68 -2.54 13.69 12.46
CA SER A 68 -3.04 12.79 11.42
C SER A 68 -4.06 13.51 10.57
N ARG A 69 -3.87 13.54 9.26
CA ARG A 69 -4.81 14.11 8.29
C ARG A 69 -5.33 13.00 7.38
N THR A 70 -6.64 12.98 7.09
CA THR A 70 -7.25 11.82 6.49
C THR A 70 -8.48 12.15 5.64
N PRO A 71 -8.67 11.45 4.49
CA PRO A 71 -9.93 11.51 3.75
C PRO A 71 -11.02 10.64 4.36
N TYR A 72 -10.72 9.89 5.42
CA TYR A 72 -11.64 8.92 6.03
C TYR A 72 -12.38 9.50 7.23
N ASN A 73 -13.50 8.86 7.62
CA ASN A 73 -14.24 9.22 8.82
C ASN A 73 -13.38 9.01 10.08
N PHE A 74 -13.22 10.07 10.87
CA PHE A 74 -12.55 10.02 12.18
C PHE A 74 -13.47 10.39 13.35
N ASN A 75 -14.75 10.65 13.09
CA ASN A 75 -15.68 11.03 14.15
C ASN A 75 -15.64 10.02 15.29
N SER A 76 -15.68 10.52 16.52
CA SER A 76 -15.82 9.68 17.71
C SER A 76 -17.26 9.26 18.01
N TRP A 77 -18.20 9.64 17.14
CA TRP A 77 -19.61 9.27 17.16
C TRP A 77 -20.07 8.79 15.79
N GLY A 78 -21.02 7.86 15.77
CA GLY A 78 -21.71 7.41 14.58
C GLY A 78 -23.05 6.82 14.97
N ASP A 79 -24.14 7.29 14.36
CA ASP A 79 -25.52 6.87 14.65
C ASP A 79 -25.84 6.89 16.18
N GLY A 80 -25.43 7.97 16.87
CA GLY A 80 -25.59 8.10 18.31
C GLY A 80 -24.73 7.14 19.17
N LYS A 81 -23.89 6.31 18.55
CA LYS A 81 -22.99 5.38 19.22
C LYS A 81 -21.55 5.89 19.20
N GLU A 82 -20.81 5.56 20.26
CA GLU A 82 -19.41 5.91 20.38
C GLU A 82 -18.56 5.10 19.38
N GLN A 83 -17.70 5.81 18.62
CA GLN A 83 -16.71 5.23 17.74
C GLN A 83 -15.35 5.26 18.43
N THR A 84 -14.71 4.10 18.54
CA THR A 84 -13.57 3.94 19.45
C THR A 84 -12.19 4.08 18.79
N ARG A 85 -12.10 3.96 17.46
CA ARG A 85 -10.81 3.90 16.74
C ARG A 85 -9.93 5.13 16.97
N THR A 86 -10.49 6.32 16.78
CA THR A 86 -9.76 7.59 16.99
C THR A 86 -9.45 7.81 18.46
N LEU A 87 -10.40 7.48 19.36
CA LEU A 87 -10.23 7.60 20.79
C LEU A 87 -9.10 6.70 21.33
N HIS A 88 -8.95 5.47 20.82
CA HIS A 88 -7.82 4.59 21.18
C HIS A 88 -6.48 5.21 20.79
N ARG A 89 -6.36 5.73 19.56
CA ARG A 89 -5.13 6.41 19.09
C ARG A 89 -4.82 7.64 19.93
N ALA A 90 -5.83 8.46 20.20
CA ALA A 90 -5.69 9.63 21.06
C ALA A 90 -5.23 9.23 22.47
N TYR A 91 -5.86 8.22 23.08
CA TYR A 91 -5.50 7.74 24.41
C TYR A 91 -4.04 7.27 24.50
N GLU A 92 -3.56 6.55 23.49
CA GLU A 92 -2.16 6.11 23.44
C GLU A 92 -1.17 7.28 23.35
N ALA A 93 -1.48 8.31 22.56
CA ALA A 93 -0.69 9.53 22.47
C ALA A 93 -0.72 10.34 23.79
N LEU A 94 -1.93 10.53 24.33
CA LEU A 94 -2.15 11.31 25.56
C LEU A 94 -1.44 10.71 26.78
N LYS A 95 -1.47 9.39 26.96
CA LYS A 95 -0.72 8.71 28.05
C LYS A 95 0.78 8.99 28.01
N ARG A 96 1.29 9.29 26.85
CA ARG A 96 2.69 9.59 26.61
C ARG A 96 2.98 11.09 26.56
N GLY A 97 2.01 11.94 26.92
CA GLY A 97 2.18 13.40 27.02
C GLY A 97 2.20 14.12 25.66
N TYR A 98 1.57 13.58 24.65
CA TYR A 98 1.32 14.23 23.36
C TYR A 98 -0.08 14.81 23.29
N ALA A 99 -0.24 15.94 22.61
CA ALA A 99 -1.53 16.26 22.01
C ALA A 99 -1.74 15.38 20.77
N TYR A 100 -2.93 14.85 20.60
CA TYR A 100 -3.31 14.14 19.39
C TYR A 100 -4.29 14.98 18.58
N VAL A 101 -3.97 15.25 17.32
CA VAL A 101 -4.79 16.09 16.44
C VAL A 101 -5.13 15.29 15.20
N VAL A 102 -6.41 15.22 14.87
CA VAL A 102 -6.90 14.58 13.65
C VAL A 102 -7.75 15.55 12.85
N GLN A 103 -7.49 15.62 11.54
CA GLN A 103 -8.12 16.57 10.62
C GLN A 103 -8.65 15.84 9.38
N ASN A 104 -9.86 16.18 8.93
CA ASN A 104 -10.30 15.77 7.61
C ASN A 104 -9.68 16.63 6.51
N GLU A 105 -9.34 15.98 5.39
CA GLU A 105 -8.94 16.66 4.18
C GLU A 105 -10.04 17.59 3.67
N ARG A 106 -9.65 18.58 2.87
CA ARG A 106 -10.53 19.52 2.19
C ARG A 106 -11.67 18.76 1.47
N GLY A 107 -12.89 19.26 1.58
CA GLY A 107 -14.04 18.65 0.94
C GLY A 107 -14.50 17.31 1.50
N ARG A 108 -13.92 16.86 2.64
CA ARG A 108 -14.30 15.59 3.27
C ARG A 108 -15.04 15.83 4.57
N TYR A 109 -16.15 15.10 4.77
CA TYR A 109 -16.97 15.13 5.97
C TYR A 109 -17.35 16.58 6.38
N PHE A 110 -16.86 17.07 7.50
CA PHE A 110 -17.14 18.41 8.02
C PHE A 110 -16.19 19.50 7.51
N SER A 111 -15.14 19.13 6.75
CA SER A 111 -14.25 20.10 6.12
C SER A 111 -14.90 20.76 4.91
N GLU A 112 -14.68 22.05 4.79
CA GLU A 112 -15.14 22.86 3.65
C GLU A 112 -14.31 22.60 2.38
N GLY A 113 -14.74 23.17 1.25
CA GLY A 113 -14.07 23.08 -0.04
C GLY A 113 -14.41 21.80 -0.82
N GLU A 114 -13.63 21.55 -1.85
CA GLU A 114 -13.78 20.37 -2.72
C GLU A 114 -12.58 19.44 -2.56
N TRP A 115 -12.86 18.14 -2.58
CA TRP A 115 -11.84 17.10 -2.44
C TRP A 115 -11.28 16.69 -3.81
N ASP A 116 -9.95 16.50 -3.87
CA ASP A 116 -9.26 15.85 -4.97
C ASP A 116 -8.31 14.78 -4.40
N ILE A 117 -8.25 13.61 -5.02
CA ILE A 117 -7.42 12.46 -4.59
C ILE A 117 -5.94 12.83 -4.45
N LEU A 118 -5.48 13.78 -5.21
CA LEU A 118 -4.09 14.23 -5.16
C LEU A 118 -3.81 15.28 -4.08
N GLY A 119 -4.76 15.49 -3.15
CA GLY A 119 -4.56 16.34 -1.97
C GLY A 119 -4.32 17.82 -2.27
N VAL A 120 -4.92 18.33 -3.34
CA VAL A 120 -4.81 19.75 -3.74
C VAL A 120 -5.68 20.65 -2.84
N PRO A 121 -5.18 21.78 -2.35
CA PRO A 121 -3.82 22.27 -2.49
C PRO A 121 -2.85 21.61 -1.49
N LEU A 122 -1.63 21.39 -1.94
CA LEU A 122 -0.52 20.88 -1.14
C LEU A 122 -0.30 21.68 0.16
N THR A 123 -0.62 22.97 0.13
CA THR A 123 -0.39 23.91 1.23
C THR A 123 -1.28 23.70 2.45
N ASP A 124 -2.37 22.94 2.37
CA ASP A 124 -3.26 22.72 3.53
C ASP A 124 -2.54 22.09 4.73
N GLY A 125 -1.59 21.15 4.47
CA GLY A 125 -0.75 20.58 5.53
C GLY A 125 0.16 21.61 6.18
N TYR A 126 0.77 22.47 5.37
CA TYR A 126 1.62 23.56 5.84
C TYR A 126 0.84 24.58 6.70
N ASP A 127 -0.36 24.96 6.26
CA ASP A 127 -1.22 25.90 6.99
C ASP A 127 -1.69 25.31 8.33
N ALA A 128 -2.03 24.03 8.34
CA ALA A 128 -2.38 23.33 9.58
C ALA A 128 -1.22 23.36 10.59
N PHE A 129 0.02 23.11 10.15
CA PHE A 129 1.18 23.21 11.03
C PHE A 129 1.42 24.63 11.52
N SER A 130 1.27 25.64 10.63
CA SER A 130 1.39 27.06 10.99
C SER A 130 0.35 27.49 12.03
N TRP A 131 -0.84 26.92 12.00
CA TRP A 131 -1.87 27.16 13.00
C TRP A 131 -1.58 26.45 14.33
N LEU A 132 -1.19 25.17 14.26
CA LEU A 132 -0.94 24.33 15.43
C LEU A 132 0.26 24.81 16.25
N GLN A 133 1.36 25.23 15.60
CA GLN A 133 2.54 25.73 16.32
C GLN A 133 2.28 26.98 17.14
N LYS A 134 1.27 27.79 16.77
CA LYS A 134 0.92 29.06 17.45
C LYS A 134 0.01 28.86 18.66
N GLN A 135 -0.47 27.64 18.89
CA GLN A 135 -1.34 27.37 20.03
C GLN A 135 -0.54 27.50 21.34
N GLU A 136 -1.14 28.08 22.38
CA GLU A 136 -0.49 28.32 23.67
C GLU A 136 0.02 27.03 24.31
N TRP A 137 -0.66 25.91 24.09
CA TRP A 137 -0.32 24.60 24.61
C TRP A 137 0.72 23.85 23.77
N SER A 138 1.08 24.34 22.59
CA SER A 138 2.05 23.70 21.67
C SER A 138 3.50 24.01 22.05
N ASN A 139 4.38 23.00 22.04
CA ASN A 139 5.82 23.22 22.13
C ASN A 139 6.46 23.58 20.77
N GLY A 140 5.66 23.66 19.69
CA GLY A 140 6.10 23.99 18.36
C GLY A 140 6.59 22.81 17.51
N LYS A 141 6.65 21.58 18.05
CA LYS A 141 7.08 20.38 17.34
C LYS A 141 5.91 19.48 16.97
N ILE A 142 5.82 19.09 15.70
CA ILE A 142 4.76 18.26 15.14
C ILE A 142 5.38 17.01 14.53
N GLY A 143 4.88 15.85 14.96
CA GLY A 143 5.10 14.57 14.31
C GLY A 143 3.87 14.14 13.53
N THR A 144 4.06 13.56 12.35
CA THR A 144 2.95 13.05 11.54
C THR A 144 2.89 11.54 11.55
N LEU A 145 1.69 10.98 11.55
CA LEU A 145 1.43 9.55 11.61
C LEU A 145 0.22 9.17 10.76
N GLY A 146 0.38 8.18 9.91
CA GLY A 146 -0.73 7.66 9.13
C GLY A 146 -0.35 6.56 8.18
N CYS A 147 -1.37 5.84 7.67
CA CYS A 147 -1.20 4.75 6.72
C CYS A 147 -2.03 5.01 5.46
N SER A 148 -1.56 4.53 4.29
CA SER A 148 -2.24 4.66 2.99
C SER A 148 -2.36 6.14 2.59
N SER A 149 -3.49 6.56 2.07
CA SER A 149 -3.76 7.97 1.76
C SER A 149 -3.45 8.91 2.94
N THR A 150 -3.63 8.46 4.18
CA THR A 150 -3.24 9.23 5.38
C THR A 150 -1.71 9.37 5.54
N ALA A 151 -0.91 8.61 4.78
CA ALA A 151 0.54 8.71 4.74
C ALA A 151 1.05 9.57 3.56
N GLU A 152 0.38 9.50 2.41
CA GLU A 152 0.88 10.11 1.17
C GLU A 152 1.05 11.63 1.27
N TRP A 153 0.08 12.34 1.87
CA TRP A 153 0.18 13.79 2.06
C TRP A 153 1.36 14.20 2.96
N GLN A 154 1.83 13.31 3.88
CA GLN A 154 2.94 13.60 4.78
C GLN A 154 4.23 13.86 3.99
N MET A 155 4.48 13.06 2.96
CA MET A 155 5.67 13.18 2.11
C MET A 155 5.62 14.49 1.30
N ALA A 156 4.47 14.83 0.78
CA ALA A 156 4.29 16.07 0.05
C ALA A 156 4.48 17.32 0.94
N VAL A 157 3.98 17.31 2.17
CA VAL A 157 4.21 18.41 3.11
C VAL A 157 5.64 18.41 3.67
N ALA A 158 6.32 17.25 3.72
CA ALA A 158 7.74 17.17 4.06
C ALA A 158 8.62 17.91 3.05
N ALA A 159 8.19 17.93 1.78
CA ALA A 159 8.85 18.70 0.72
C ALA A 159 8.68 20.23 0.84
N LEU A 160 7.73 20.70 1.65
CA LEU A 160 7.53 22.13 1.93
C LEU A 160 8.38 22.65 3.10
N ASP A 161 9.13 21.78 3.74
CA ASP A 161 10.10 22.09 4.81
C ASP A 161 9.54 23.02 5.90
N HIS A 162 8.36 22.69 6.45
CA HIS A 162 7.77 23.48 7.53
C HIS A 162 8.58 23.31 8.82
N PRO A 163 9.03 24.40 9.49
CA PRO A 163 9.96 24.33 10.62
C PRO A 163 9.44 23.54 11.84
N SER A 164 8.12 23.37 11.96
CA SER A 164 7.51 22.56 13.03
C SER A 164 7.36 21.09 12.67
N HIS A 165 7.55 20.67 11.40
CA HIS A 165 7.46 19.28 10.99
C HIS A 165 8.73 18.52 11.35
N ALA A 166 8.81 18.06 12.59
CA ALA A 166 10.05 17.53 13.17
C ALA A 166 10.24 16.02 12.99
N ALA A 167 9.18 15.27 12.74
CA ALA A 167 9.23 13.82 12.57
C ALA A 167 8.06 13.30 11.72
N MET A 168 8.29 12.23 10.97
CA MET A 168 7.27 11.60 10.15
C MET A 168 7.27 10.08 10.35
N VAL A 169 6.07 9.47 10.34
CA VAL A 169 5.87 8.01 10.36
C VAL A 169 4.87 7.64 9.26
N PRO A 170 5.32 7.57 7.98
CA PRO A 170 4.48 7.16 6.87
C PRO A 170 4.41 5.64 6.79
N GLN A 171 3.22 5.10 6.61
CA GLN A 171 2.95 3.66 6.64
C GLN A 171 2.14 3.26 5.40
N GLY A 172 2.55 2.20 4.67
CA GLY A 172 1.83 1.72 3.49
C GLY A 172 1.50 2.85 2.52
N PHE A 173 2.48 3.65 2.20
CA PHE A 173 2.39 4.86 1.37
C PHE A 173 2.60 4.54 -0.11
N GLY A 174 2.34 5.50 -1.01
CA GLY A 174 2.77 5.45 -2.40
C GLY A 174 4.12 6.14 -2.59
N ALA A 175 4.83 5.82 -3.66
CA ALA A 175 6.14 6.39 -3.95
C ALA A 175 6.08 7.80 -4.60
N GLY A 176 4.88 8.38 -4.71
CA GLY A 176 4.69 9.71 -5.30
C GLY A 176 4.65 9.70 -6.82
N VAL A 177 5.24 10.73 -7.46
CA VAL A 177 5.18 10.96 -8.90
C VAL A 177 6.60 11.17 -9.45
N GLY A 178 6.86 10.70 -10.68
CA GLY A 178 8.11 10.89 -11.40
C GLY A 178 9.09 9.74 -11.26
N VAL A 179 10.37 10.02 -11.47
CA VAL A 179 11.45 9.01 -11.49
C VAL A 179 11.98 8.79 -10.07
N ILE A 180 11.66 7.63 -9.51
CA ILE A 180 12.11 7.21 -8.18
C ILE A 180 12.96 5.93 -8.32
N GLY A 181 14.27 6.08 -8.32
CA GLY A 181 15.18 4.98 -8.62
C GLY A 181 14.93 4.38 -10.02
N SER A 182 14.60 3.12 -10.09
CA SER A 182 14.28 2.42 -11.35
C SER A 182 12.79 2.49 -11.73
N TYR A 183 11.99 3.28 -11.04
CA TYR A 183 10.54 3.36 -11.23
C TYR A 183 10.15 4.69 -11.83
N PHE A 184 9.08 4.68 -12.63
CA PHE A 184 8.39 5.88 -13.07
C PHE A 184 6.97 5.83 -12.50
N GLU A 185 6.71 6.62 -11.48
CA GLU A 185 5.51 6.55 -10.65
C GLU A 185 4.50 7.65 -10.97
N GLN A 186 3.22 7.33 -10.80
CA GLN A 186 2.08 8.25 -10.97
C GLN A 186 1.10 8.07 -9.81
N GLY A 187 1.61 8.11 -8.58
CA GLY A 187 0.78 7.93 -7.39
C GLY A 187 0.04 6.60 -7.36
N ASN A 188 0.66 5.50 -7.77
CA ASN A 188 0.09 4.16 -7.86
C ASN A 188 -0.99 3.94 -8.94
N TRP A 189 -1.26 4.89 -9.84
CA TRP A 189 -2.23 4.69 -10.93
C TRP A 189 -1.76 3.69 -11.98
N TYR A 190 -0.46 3.65 -12.22
CA TYR A 190 0.15 2.76 -13.19
C TYR A 190 1.23 1.88 -12.55
N ARG A 191 1.40 0.69 -13.11
CA ARG A 191 2.57 -0.14 -12.95
C ARG A 191 3.02 -0.62 -14.32
N GLY A 192 4.27 -0.28 -14.71
CA GLY A 192 4.75 -0.64 -16.04
C GLY A 192 3.87 -0.10 -17.19
N GLY A 193 3.10 0.97 -16.98
CA GLY A 193 2.16 1.53 -17.94
C GLY A 193 0.79 0.85 -18.02
N ALA A 194 0.51 -0.17 -17.20
CA ALA A 194 -0.80 -0.75 -17.00
C ALA A 194 -1.50 -0.11 -15.79
N GLU A 195 -2.79 0.18 -15.90
CA GLU A 195 -3.60 0.77 -14.83
C GLU A 195 -3.78 -0.21 -13.67
N GLN A 196 -3.57 0.25 -12.43
CA GLN A 196 -3.86 -0.49 -11.21
C GLN A 196 -5.33 -0.31 -10.82
N LEU A 197 -6.11 -1.40 -10.74
CA LEU A 197 -7.56 -1.35 -10.56
C LEU A 197 -8.01 -1.24 -9.10
N LEU A 198 -7.13 -0.88 -8.19
CA LEU A 198 -7.50 -0.55 -6.81
C LEU A 198 -8.33 0.75 -6.73
N PHE A 199 -8.11 1.70 -7.65
CA PHE A 199 -8.71 3.03 -7.56
C PHE A 199 -10.22 3.06 -7.83
N PRO A 200 -10.80 2.34 -8.77
CA PRO A 200 -12.26 2.36 -8.94
C PRO A 200 -13.02 1.97 -7.68
N SER A 201 -12.66 0.88 -7.03
CA SER A 201 -13.33 0.44 -5.80
C SER A 201 -13.05 1.35 -4.61
N TRP A 202 -11.80 1.85 -4.49
CA TRP A 202 -11.46 2.81 -3.44
C TRP A 202 -12.23 4.13 -3.61
N LEU A 203 -12.27 4.69 -4.84
CA LEU A 203 -13.02 5.93 -5.14
C LEU A 203 -14.52 5.75 -4.92
N TYR A 204 -15.09 4.60 -5.31
CA TYR A 204 -16.48 4.28 -5.01
C TYR A 204 -16.80 4.39 -3.52
N GLY A 205 -15.86 3.95 -2.66
CA GLY A 205 -15.98 4.04 -1.21
C GLY A 205 -15.69 5.43 -0.62
N VAL A 206 -14.91 6.26 -1.30
CA VAL A 206 -14.37 7.51 -0.72
C VAL A 206 -14.98 8.75 -1.39
N GLU A 207 -15.14 8.79 -2.72
CA GLU A 207 -15.67 9.93 -3.46
C GLU A 207 -17.21 9.94 -3.46
N GLN A 208 -17.84 10.29 -2.32
CA GLN A 208 -19.29 10.31 -2.21
C GLN A 208 -19.77 11.58 -1.53
N ASP A 209 -20.74 12.28 -2.14
CA ASP A 209 -21.34 13.49 -1.57
C ASP A 209 -22.16 13.19 -0.31
N LYS A 210 -22.66 11.98 -0.16
CA LYS A 210 -23.36 11.54 1.05
C LYS A 210 -22.48 11.56 2.31
N PHE A 211 -21.16 11.56 2.15
CA PHE A 211 -20.23 11.73 3.26
C PHE A 211 -20.00 13.20 3.64
N LYS A 212 -20.64 14.14 2.93
CA LYS A 212 -20.69 15.56 3.33
C LYS A 212 -21.98 15.78 4.12
N PRO A 213 -21.92 16.14 5.41
CA PRO A 213 -23.11 16.48 6.17
C PRO A 213 -23.75 17.77 5.61
N ARG A 214 -25.07 17.86 5.66
CA ARG A 214 -25.78 19.09 5.35
C ARG A 214 -25.65 20.06 6.53
N ILE A 215 -24.74 21.01 6.40
CA ILE A 215 -24.44 21.99 7.42
C ILE A 215 -25.28 23.26 7.11
N PRO A 216 -26.13 23.74 8.05
CA PRO A 216 -26.85 25.01 7.88
C PRO A 216 -25.88 26.19 7.76
N THR A 217 -26.26 27.20 6.97
CA THR A 217 -25.50 28.45 6.88
C THR A 217 -25.43 29.10 8.27
N GLY A 218 -24.22 29.49 8.70
CA GLY A 218 -24.01 30.12 10.01
C GLY A 218 -23.98 29.12 11.19
N ALA A 219 -23.91 27.81 10.92
CA ALA A 219 -23.77 26.81 11.98
C ALA A 219 -22.57 27.10 12.89
N THR A 220 -22.80 27.00 14.19
CA THR A 220 -21.77 27.14 15.22
C THR A 220 -20.96 25.83 15.37
N GLN A 221 -19.84 25.87 16.09
CA GLN A 221 -19.11 24.67 16.44
C GLN A 221 -19.97 23.65 17.23
N GLU A 222 -20.84 24.14 18.11
CA GLU A 222 -21.76 23.28 18.86
C GLU A 222 -22.77 22.58 17.94
N ASP A 223 -23.26 23.27 16.89
CA ASP A 223 -24.10 22.65 15.88
C ASP A 223 -23.36 21.56 15.11
N LEU A 224 -22.10 21.79 14.73
CA LEU A 224 -21.27 20.80 14.05
C LEU A 224 -21.04 19.56 14.93
N ILE A 225 -20.75 19.75 16.22
CA ILE A 225 -20.59 18.66 17.20
C ILE A 225 -21.91 17.88 17.30
N ARG A 226 -23.06 18.56 17.41
CA ARG A 226 -24.37 17.91 17.49
C ARG A 226 -24.68 17.11 16.23
N ILE A 227 -24.46 17.67 15.04
CA ILE A 227 -24.65 16.99 13.75
C ILE A 227 -23.73 15.76 13.66
N SER A 228 -22.49 15.86 14.09
CA SER A 228 -21.50 14.78 13.99
C SER A 228 -21.90 13.51 14.76
N ARG A 229 -22.74 13.62 15.78
CA ARG A 229 -23.23 12.46 16.55
C ARG A 229 -24.17 11.55 15.76
N PHE A 230 -24.87 12.12 14.77
CA PHE A 230 -25.88 11.42 13.96
C PHE A 230 -25.47 11.31 12.50
N TYR A 231 -24.22 11.63 12.20
CA TYR A 231 -23.74 11.72 10.84
C TYR A 231 -23.86 10.38 10.05
N ASP A 232 -23.63 9.24 10.70
CA ASP A 232 -23.70 7.92 10.05
C ASP A 232 -25.15 7.41 9.82
N LEU A 233 -26.17 8.24 10.04
CA LEU A 233 -27.53 7.98 9.56
C LEU A 233 -27.67 8.11 8.04
N ALA A 234 -26.61 8.55 7.33
CA ALA A 234 -26.59 8.58 5.88
C ALA A 234 -26.65 7.15 5.31
N PRO A 235 -27.39 6.91 4.20
CA PRO A 235 -27.47 5.60 3.60
C PRO A 235 -26.09 5.12 3.16
N GLU A 236 -25.78 3.87 3.46
CA GLU A 236 -24.55 3.21 3.01
C GLU A 236 -24.53 3.10 1.47
N ASN A 237 -23.33 2.95 0.89
CA ASN A 237 -23.20 2.61 -0.52
C ASN A 237 -23.80 1.22 -0.76
N PRO A 238 -24.53 1.01 -1.85
CA PRO A 238 -24.90 -0.34 -2.25
C PRO A 238 -23.65 -1.23 -2.32
N PRO A 239 -23.71 -2.47 -1.82
CA PRO A 239 -22.63 -3.41 -2.00
C PRO A 239 -22.44 -3.70 -3.50
N ILE A 240 -21.19 -3.74 -3.95
CA ILE A 240 -20.79 -4.04 -5.32
C ILE A 240 -20.05 -5.37 -5.33
N ASP A 241 -20.44 -6.26 -6.26
CA ASP A 241 -19.61 -7.39 -6.65
C ASP A 241 -18.50 -6.88 -7.58
N TRP A 242 -17.33 -6.60 -6.99
CA TRP A 242 -16.18 -6.07 -7.72
C TRP A 242 -15.55 -7.11 -8.64
N ALA A 243 -15.69 -8.41 -8.34
CA ALA A 243 -15.21 -9.47 -9.21
C ALA A 243 -15.98 -9.46 -10.57
N GLU A 244 -17.26 -9.13 -10.53
CA GLU A 244 -18.06 -8.93 -11.74
C GLU A 244 -17.83 -7.53 -12.34
N ALA A 245 -17.88 -6.48 -11.53
CA ALA A 245 -17.83 -5.10 -11.98
C ALA A 245 -16.55 -4.77 -12.77
N PHE A 246 -15.39 -5.30 -12.39
CA PHE A 246 -14.14 -5.07 -13.13
C PHE A 246 -14.14 -5.65 -14.56
N ASN A 247 -15.04 -6.59 -14.89
CA ASN A 247 -15.16 -7.10 -16.25
C ASN A 247 -15.78 -6.10 -17.22
N HIS A 248 -16.36 -5.01 -16.72
CA HIS A 248 -16.99 -3.99 -17.58
C HIS A 248 -15.99 -3.36 -18.57
N LEU A 249 -16.44 -3.22 -19.81
CA LEU A 249 -15.76 -2.49 -20.87
C LEU A 249 -16.72 -1.50 -21.54
N PRO A 250 -16.28 -0.31 -21.94
CA PRO A 250 -14.92 0.22 -21.78
C PRO A 250 -14.59 0.55 -20.32
N LEU A 251 -13.31 0.44 -19.94
CA LEU A 251 -12.87 0.64 -18.56
C LEU A 251 -13.21 2.02 -18.01
N GLN A 252 -13.19 3.06 -18.84
CA GLN A 252 -13.53 4.43 -18.44
C GLN A 252 -14.97 4.57 -17.91
N ASP A 253 -15.91 3.71 -18.32
CA ASP A 253 -17.31 3.75 -17.89
C ASP A 253 -17.60 2.88 -16.66
N LEU A 254 -16.59 2.26 -16.05
CA LEU A 254 -16.76 1.31 -14.95
C LEU A 254 -17.56 1.91 -13.78
N LEU A 255 -17.16 3.07 -13.25
CA LEU A 255 -17.89 3.69 -12.13
C LEU A 255 -19.28 4.18 -12.53
N LYS A 256 -19.47 4.67 -13.76
CA LYS A 256 -20.77 5.03 -14.30
C LYS A 256 -21.71 3.81 -14.37
N ASN A 257 -21.21 2.66 -14.78
CA ASN A 257 -21.98 1.42 -14.89
C ASN A 257 -22.54 0.95 -13.55
N ILE A 258 -21.82 1.18 -12.46
CA ILE A 258 -22.27 0.83 -11.09
C ILE A 258 -22.89 2.02 -10.33
N HIS A 259 -23.27 3.09 -11.04
CA HIS A 259 -23.85 4.31 -10.46
C HIS A 259 -22.97 4.98 -9.39
N GLY A 260 -21.65 4.81 -9.47
CA GLY A 260 -20.69 5.48 -8.63
C GLY A 260 -20.45 6.93 -9.06
N LYS A 261 -19.92 7.75 -8.16
CA LYS A 261 -19.38 9.05 -8.51
C LYS A 261 -18.13 8.87 -9.35
N LYS A 262 -17.94 9.67 -10.38
CA LYS A 262 -16.95 9.37 -11.42
C LYS A 262 -15.99 10.51 -11.77
N GLU A 263 -16.22 11.69 -11.25
CA GLU A 263 -15.54 12.92 -11.70
C GLU A 263 -14.01 12.80 -11.53
N ILE A 264 -13.54 12.28 -10.39
CA ILE A 264 -12.11 12.06 -10.17
C ILE A 264 -11.62 10.90 -11.04
N PHE A 265 -12.37 9.79 -11.08
CA PHE A 265 -11.99 8.65 -11.90
C PHE A 265 -11.88 9.01 -13.38
N ASP A 266 -12.89 9.68 -13.95
CA ASP A 266 -12.90 10.15 -15.35
C ASP A 266 -11.69 11.04 -15.66
N LYS A 267 -11.32 11.94 -14.72
CA LYS A 267 -10.14 12.79 -14.84
C LYS A 267 -8.84 11.99 -14.85
N MET A 268 -8.72 11.03 -13.94
CA MET A 268 -7.47 10.31 -13.69
C MET A 268 -7.20 9.20 -14.72
N ILE A 269 -8.24 8.45 -15.10
CA ILE A 269 -8.10 7.33 -16.04
C ILE A 269 -7.67 7.77 -17.45
N ARG A 270 -7.92 9.04 -17.81
CA ARG A 270 -7.54 9.61 -19.11
C ARG A 270 -6.11 10.13 -19.14
N ARG A 271 -5.46 10.31 -17.98
CA ARG A 271 -4.06 10.74 -17.94
C ARG A 271 -3.16 9.61 -18.39
N LYS A 272 -2.29 9.87 -19.35
CA LYS A 272 -1.23 8.92 -19.74
C LYS A 272 -0.15 8.85 -18.65
N PRO A 273 0.69 7.80 -18.63
CA PRO A 273 1.77 7.70 -17.63
C PRO A 273 2.72 8.91 -17.60
N ASN A 274 2.97 9.56 -18.73
CA ASN A 274 3.85 10.74 -18.87
C ASN A 274 3.12 12.09 -18.84
N ASP A 275 1.86 12.13 -18.45
CA ASP A 275 1.10 13.38 -18.38
C ASP A 275 1.70 14.30 -17.30
N THR A 276 2.01 15.55 -17.68
CA THR A 276 2.55 16.55 -16.74
C THR A 276 1.57 16.93 -15.63
N ALA A 277 0.27 16.72 -15.85
CA ALA A 277 -0.76 16.94 -14.84
C ALA A 277 -0.60 16.07 -13.58
N TRP A 278 0.20 15.00 -13.61
CA TRP A 278 0.54 14.25 -12.40
C TRP A 278 1.31 15.10 -11.38
N TYR A 279 2.12 16.06 -11.85
CA TYR A 279 2.93 16.96 -11.01
C TYR A 279 2.14 18.12 -10.41
N GLU A 280 0.89 18.33 -10.83
CA GLU A 280 0.02 19.40 -10.31
C GLU A 280 -0.71 19.02 -9.02
N GLY A 281 -0.59 17.77 -8.58
CA GLY A 281 -1.29 17.25 -7.42
C GLY A 281 -0.61 17.56 -6.09
N GLY A 282 -1.20 17.07 -5.01
CA GLY A 282 -0.68 17.18 -3.64
C GLY A 282 0.20 16.01 -3.21
N LEU A 283 0.70 15.18 -4.15
CA LEU A 283 1.65 14.12 -3.87
C LEU A 283 3.09 14.63 -3.95
N TYR A 284 3.98 13.94 -3.23
CA TYR A 284 5.42 14.11 -3.42
C TYR A 284 5.82 13.78 -4.86
N HIS A 285 6.76 14.51 -5.43
CA HIS A 285 7.33 14.19 -6.74
C HIS A 285 8.86 14.38 -6.78
N ASP A 286 9.50 13.75 -7.74
CA ASP A 286 10.96 13.65 -7.88
C ASP A 286 11.70 14.98 -8.04
N THR A 287 10.99 16.08 -8.36
CA THR A 287 11.58 17.42 -8.44
C THR A 287 11.51 18.20 -7.12
N MET A 288 10.93 17.63 -6.07
CA MET A 288 10.83 18.24 -4.74
C MET A 288 12.02 17.84 -3.86
N GLY A 289 12.38 18.72 -2.91
CA GLY A 289 13.23 18.36 -1.77
C GLY A 289 12.51 17.44 -0.77
N PHE A 290 13.23 17.01 0.26
CA PHE A 290 12.66 16.24 1.35
C PHE A 290 13.36 16.59 2.66
N GLY A 291 12.68 17.33 3.54
CA GLY A 291 13.25 18.01 4.69
C GLY A 291 13.02 17.36 6.06
N VAL A 292 12.43 16.16 6.17
CA VAL A 292 11.94 15.62 7.44
C VAL A 292 12.54 14.25 7.78
N PRO A 293 13.08 14.06 9.02
CA PRO A 293 13.40 12.75 9.58
C PRO A 293 12.21 11.81 9.55
N SER A 294 12.38 10.56 9.07
CA SER A 294 11.26 9.67 8.84
C SER A 294 11.50 8.23 9.28
N PHE A 295 10.48 7.62 9.85
CA PHE A 295 10.44 6.21 10.20
C PHE A 295 9.37 5.51 9.36
N TRP A 296 9.81 4.84 8.28
CA TRP A 296 9.00 4.28 7.22
C TRP A 296 8.52 2.86 7.54
N PHE A 297 7.27 2.56 7.19
CA PHE A 297 6.71 1.21 7.35
C PHE A 297 6.14 0.69 6.04
N VAL A 298 6.62 -0.46 5.60
CA VAL A 298 6.25 -1.16 4.37
C VAL A 298 5.85 -2.59 4.69
N SER A 299 4.97 -3.18 3.93
CA SER A 299 4.59 -4.60 4.05
C SER A 299 4.87 -5.36 2.76
N TRP A 300 5.36 -6.64 2.83
CA TRP A 300 5.73 -7.42 1.64
C TRP A 300 4.58 -7.65 0.67
N TYR A 301 3.34 -7.69 1.14
CA TYR A 301 2.14 -7.84 0.31
C TYR A 301 1.33 -6.54 0.23
N ASP A 302 2.04 -5.41 0.08
CA ASP A 302 1.44 -4.10 -0.21
C ASP A 302 1.49 -3.79 -1.72
N VAL A 303 0.69 -2.85 -2.19
CA VAL A 303 0.52 -2.52 -3.62
C VAL A 303 1.77 -1.92 -4.27
N SER A 304 2.67 -1.33 -3.50
CA SER A 304 3.81 -0.55 -4.01
C SER A 304 5.11 -0.83 -3.26
N VAL A 305 5.35 -2.07 -2.86
CA VAL A 305 6.52 -2.45 -2.05
C VAL A 305 7.82 -1.93 -2.65
N ALA A 306 8.12 -2.31 -3.87
CA ALA A 306 9.41 -2.01 -4.48
C ALA A 306 9.61 -0.51 -4.76
N PRO A 307 8.65 0.26 -5.31
CA PRO A 307 8.76 1.71 -5.41
C PRO A 307 8.89 2.42 -4.05
N ASN A 308 8.19 1.95 -3.01
CA ASN A 308 8.30 2.52 -1.67
C ASN A 308 9.71 2.36 -1.08
N LEU A 309 10.33 1.20 -1.31
CA LEU A 309 11.72 0.94 -0.93
C LEU A 309 12.72 1.79 -1.75
N ALA A 310 12.41 2.04 -3.02
CA ALA A 310 13.19 2.96 -3.85
C ALA A 310 13.07 4.41 -3.36
N LEU A 311 11.88 4.85 -2.95
CA LEU A 311 11.69 6.18 -2.35
C LEU A 311 12.47 6.34 -1.04
N PHE A 312 12.45 5.34 -0.17
CA PHE A 312 13.30 5.34 1.03
C PHE A 312 14.77 5.54 0.70
N ASN A 313 15.31 4.82 -0.30
CA ASN A 313 16.68 4.99 -0.76
C ASN A 313 16.93 6.38 -1.34
N HIS A 314 16.00 6.86 -2.17
CA HIS A 314 16.07 8.20 -2.77
C HIS A 314 16.20 9.29 -1.70
N VAL A 315 15.36 9.25 -0.65
CA VAL A 315 15.42 10.22 0.45
C VAL A 315 16.72 10.09 1.26
N ARG A 316 17.23 8.90 1.46
CA ARG A 316 18.55 8.69 2.11
C ARG A 316 19.72 9.26 1.31
N GLU A 317 19.60 9.33 0.01
CA GLU A 317 20.64 9.85 -0.88
C GLU A 317 20.47 11.34 -1.17
N GLN A 318 19.25 11.80 -1.37
CA GLN A 318 18.90 13.11 -1.90
C GLN A 318 18.19 14.04 -0.91
N GLY A 319 17.91 13.59 0.32
CA GLY A 319 17.27 14.45 1.33
C GLY A 319 18.06 15.76 1.55
N ASP A 320 17.35 16.85 1.88
CA ASP A 320 17.80 18.23 1.81
C ASP A 320 19.12 18.52 2.54
N ASN A 321 19.40 17.77 3.61
CA ASN A 321 20.64 17.93 4.37
C ASN A 321 21.10 16.61 5.00
N ALA A 322 22.32 16.57 5.54
CA ALA A 322 22.91 15.38 6.16
C ALA A 322 22.07 14.83 7.31
N TYR A 323 21.51 15.72 8.15
CA TYR A 323 20.67 15.30 9.27
C TYR A 323 19.44 14.54 8.80
N VAL A 324 18.74 15.01 7.78
CA VAL A 324 17.58 14.32 7.21
C VAL A 324 17.98 12.98 6.62
N ARG A 325 19.06 12.92 5.82
CA ARG A 325 19.54 11.67 5.20
C ARG A 325 19.93 10.61 6.23
N GLU A 326 20.51 11.04 7.34
CA GLU A 326 20.95 10.16 8.42
C GLU A 326 19.80 9.71 9.35
N HIS A 327 18.66 10.41 9.33
CA HIS A 327 17.50 10.09 10.16
C HIS A 327 16.35 9.47 9.35
N GLN A 328 16.69 8.50 8.49
CA GLN A 328 15.74 7.68 7.77
C GLN A 328 15.82 6.23 8.26
N TYR A 329 14.75 5.71 8.84
CA TYR A 329 14.63 4.35 9.38
C TYR A 329 13.51 3.60 8.66
N LEU A 330 13.62 2.29 8.52
CA LEU A 330 12.69 1.47 7.74
C LEU A 330 12.34 0.17 8.46
N VAL A 331 11.06 -0.18 8.45
CA VAL A 331 10.56 -1.50 8.84
C VAL A 331 9.80 -2.11 7.67
N ILE A 332 10.10 -3.37 7.34
CA ILE A 332 9.42 -4.13 6.29
C ILE A 332 8.82 -5.39 6.92
N ALA A 333 7.50 -5.41 7.07
CA ALA A 333 6.77 -6.50 7.72
C ALA A 333 6.23 -7.53 6.70
N PRO A 334 6.04 -8.80 7.07
CA PRO A 334 5.49 -9.83 6.17
C PRO A 334 3.95 -9.82 6.20
N THR A 335 3.35 -8.67 6.03
CA THR A 335 1.90 -8.50 6.19
C THR A 335 1.27 -7.82 4.97
N LEU A 336 -0.04 -7.54 5.06
CA LEU A 336 -0.81 -6.81 4.05
C LEU A 336 -0.77 -5.31 4.28
N HIS A 337 -1.32 -4.56 3.34
CA HIS A 337 -1.49 -3.10 3.40
C HIS A 337 -2.06 -2.64 4.75
N CYS A 338 -1.34 -1.78 5.46
CA CYS A 338 -1.72 -1.23 6.78
C CYS A 338 -2.00 -2.29 7.89
N ARG A 339 -1.49 -3.52 7.76
CA ARG A 339 -1.80 -4.61 8.71
C ARG A 339 -0.62 -5.13 9.54
N TYR A 340 0.52 -4.46 9.56
CA TYR A 340 1.72 -4.90 10.27
C TYR A 340 1.49 -5.10 11.78
N THR A 341 0.66 -4.30 12.43
CA THR A 341 0.31 -4.47 13.86
C THR A 341 -0.59 -5.68 14.15
N ARG A 342 -1.05 -6.41 13.12
CA ARG A 342 -1.90 -7.61 13.27
C ARG A 342 -1.11 -8.92 13.25
N ALA A 343 0.22 -8.85 13.16
CA ALA A 343 1.08 -10.02 13.27
C ALA A 343 0.90 -10.72 14.61
N THR A 344 0.94 -12.05 14.59
CA THR A 344 0.74 -12.94 15.74
C THR A 344 1.93 -13.91 15.88
N GLU A 345 1.93 -14.76 16.88
CA GLU A 345 2.90 -15.87 17.03
C GLU A 345 2.85 -16.86 15.86
N ASN A 346 1.71 -16.94 15.18
CA ASN A 346 1.55 -17.70 13.95
C ASN A 346 0.82 -16.83 12.93
N THR A 347 1.58 -15.93 12.29
CA THR A 347 1.05 -15.02 11.29
C THR A 347 0.81 -15.78 9.99
N ILE A 348 -0.41 -15.69 9.47
CA ILE A 348 -0.80 -16.24 8.17
C ILE A 348 -1.08 -15.07 7.24
N VAL A 349 -0.52 -15.11 6.04
CA VAL A 349 -0.70 -14.09 5.00
C VAL A 349 -1.20 -14.79 3.73
N GLY A 350 -2.48 -14.62 3.41
CA GLY A 350 -3.16 -15.49 2.47
C GLY A 350 -3.27 -16.91 3.04
N GLU A 351 -2.64 -17.87 2.39
CA GLU A 351 -2.58 -19.28 2.81
C GLU A 351 -1.23 -19.65 3.44
N ARG A 352 -0.22 -18.77 3.35
CA ARG A 352 1.13 -19.06 3.80
C ARG A 352 1.35 -18.67 5.26
N SER A 353 1.82 -19.61 6.09
CA SER A 353 2.34 -19.29 7.42
C SER A 353 3.73 -18.66 7.31
N VAL A 354 3.89 -17.50 7.94
CA VAL A 354 5.18 -16.82 8.07
C VAL A 354 5.69 -16.82 9.51
N GLY A 355 5.08 -17.61 10.41
CA GLY A 355 5.51 -17.79 11.79
C GLY A 355 5.29 -16.58 12.68
N ASP A 356 6.14 -16.41 13.70
CA ASP A 356 6.07 -15.27 14.63
C ASP A 356 6.63 -14.00 13.98
N ALA A 357 5.74 -13.17 13.47
CA ALA A 357 6.09 -11.92 12.82
C ALA A 357 5.80 -10.68 13.69
N ARG A 358 5.55 -10.88 14.98
CA ARG A 358 5.31 -9.77 15.91
C ARG A 358 6.53 -8.86 16.02
N LEU A 359 6.26 -7.57 16.10
CA LEU A 359 7.21 -6.53 16.42
C LEU A 359 6.48 -5.49 17.29
N ASP A 360 7.15 -4.93 18.28
CA ASP A 360 6.56 -3.88 19.10
C ASP A 360 6.65 -2.53 18.36
N TYR A 361 5.74 -2.34 17.41
CA TYR A 361 5.66 -1.15 16.56
C TYR A 361 5.39 0.11 17.38
N ASP A 362 4.45 0.04 18.32
CA ASP A 362 4.04 1.21 19.10
C ASP A 362 5.19 1.73 19.96
N THR A 363 5.91 0.86 20.65
CA THR A 363 7.09 1.27 21.44
C THR A 363 8.14 1.91 20.54
N GLN A 364 8.43 1.37 19.35
CA GLN A 364 9.40 1.95 18.44
C GLN A 364 8.95 3.32 17.89
N ILE A 365 7.69 3.44 17.47
CA ILE A 365 7.11 4.69 16.94
C ILE A 365 7.14 5.79 18.03
N TYR A 366 6.74 5.47 19.24
CA TYR A 366 6.76 6.46 20.33
C TYR A 366 8.17 6.79 20.80
N ALA A 367 9.11 5.83 20.80
CA ALA A 367 10.52 6.12 21.07
C ALA A 367 11.12 7.07 20.00
N TRP A 368 10.75 6.90 18.72
CA TRP A 368 11.08 7.82 17.64
C TRP A 368 10.56 9.23 17.90
N PHE A 369 9.26 9.35 18.25
CA PHE A 369 8.67 10.64 18.58
C PHE A 369 9.27 11.26 19.85
N ASP A 370 9.52 10.48 20.90
CA ASP A 370 10.15 10.97 22.13
C ASP A 370 11.55 11.52 21.84
N TYR A 371 12.32 10.86 20.98
CA TYR A 371 13.63 11.30 20.55
C TYR A 371 13.58 12.67 19.83
N LEU A 372 12.68 12.83 18.84
CA LEU A 372 12.67 14.03 17.99
C LEU A 372 11.75 15.16 18.50
N LEU A 373 10.60 14.83 19.11
CA LEU A 373 9.63 15.84 19.49
C LEU A 373 9.79 16.33 20.93
N LYS A 374 10.45 15.51 21.78
CA LYS A 374 10.75 15.85 23.18
C LYS A 374 12.24 16.01 23.49
N ASP A 375 13.10 15.85 22.50
CA ASP A 375 14.57 15.89 22.63
C ASP A 375 15.11 14.92 23.70
N GLN A 376 14.47 13.75 23.82
CA GLN A 376 14.87 12.76 24.83
C GLN A 376 16.00 11.87 24.30
N SER A 377 17.12 11.83 25.03
CA SER A 377 18.21 10.86 24.80
C SER A 377 17.77 9.46 25.27
N ASN A 378 16.89 8.80 24.54
CA ASN A 378 16.30 7.51 24.89
C ASN A 378 17.05 6.30 24.30
N GLY A 379 18.14 6.54 23.59
CA GLY A 379 18.94 5.51 22.94
C GLY A 379 18.26 4.93 21.68
N PHE A 380 17.36 5.67 21.03
CA PHE A 380 16.67 5.20 19.83
C PHE A 380 17.67 4.86 18.71
N GLN A 381 18.62 5.74 18.45
CA GLN A 381 19.60 5.57 17.38
C GLN A 381 20.50 4.35 17.57
N GLU A 382 20.86 4.03 18.82
CA GLU A 382 21.74 2.92 19.18
C GLU A 382 21.01 1.58 19.21
N LYS A 383 19.71 1.59 19.54
CA LYS A 383 18.90 0.39 19.76
C LYS A 383 18.09 -0.02 18.54
N THR A 384 17.79 0.92 17.64
CA THR A 384 16.92 0.68 16.48
C THR A 384 17.78 0.56 15.23
N PRO A 385 17.81 -0.63 14.59
CA PRO A 385 18.50 -0.82 13.31
C PRO A 385 17.95 0.13 12.25
N ARG A 386 18.82 0.61 11.37
CA ARG A 386 18.44 1.52 10.28
C ARG A 386 17.37 0.92 9.37
N VAL A 387 17.50 -0.36 9.06
CA VAL A 387 16.55 -1.15 8.30
C VAL A 387 16.25 -2.43 9.08
N GLN A 388 15.00 -2.65 9.41
CA GLN A 388 14.48 -3.88 9.97
C GLN A 388 13.58 -4.53 8.90
N TYR A 389 13.84 -5.77 8.54
CA TYR A 389 13.04 -6.47 7.55
C TYR A 389 12.79 -7.91 7.96
N TYR A 390 11.62 -8.42 7.59
CA TYR A 390 11.27 -9.81 7.86
C TYR A 390 11.61 -10.69 6.67
N THR A 391 12.46 -11.71 6.87
CA THR A 391 12.75 -12.70 5.85
C THR A 391 11.75 -13.84 5.96
N MET A 392 10.86 -13.94 4.98
CA MET A 392 9.90 -15.04 4.87
C MET A 392 10.63 -16.36 4.59
N GLY A 393 10.07 -17.51 4.93
CA GLY A 393 10.72 -18.82 4.77
C GLY A 393 11.68 -19.18 5.90
N SER A 394 12.63 -18.31 6.27
CA SER A 394 13.35 -18.41 7.56
C SER A 394 12.49 -17.96 8.73
N ASN A 395 11.51 -17.13 8.45
CA ASN A 395 10.56 -16.57 9.39
C ASN A 395 11.25 -15.82 10.55
N GLN A 396 12.14 -14.89 10.19
CA GLN A 396 12.94 -14.13 11.15
C GLN A 396 13.03 -12.65 10.78
N TRP A 397 13.01 -11.80 11.79
CA TRP A 397 13.40 -10.40 11.67
C TRP A 397 14.92 -10.29 11.47
N GLN A 398 15.33 -9.49 10.50
CA GLN A 398 16.70 -9.18 10.16
C GLN A 398 16.96 -7.68 10.30
N ALA A 399 18.24 -7.33 10.37
CA ALA A 399 18.69 -5.94 10.46
C ALA A 399 19.78 -5.63 9.43
N SER A 400 19.77 -4.41 8.90
CA SER A 400 20.80 -3.92 7.98
C SER A 400 20.95 -2.40 8.10
N GLU A 401 22.09 -1.88 7.65
CA GLU A 401 22.32 -0.44 7.51
C GLU A 401 21.73 0.13 6.20
N THR A 402 21.48 -0.72 5.20
CA THR A 402 21.00 -0.31 3.88
C THR A 402 19.91 -1.24 3.39
N TRP A 403 19.10 -0.76 2.45
CA TRP A 403 18.24 -1.60 1.64
C TRP A 403 18.63 -1.47 0.15
N PRO A 404 18.90 -2.57 -0.58
CA PRO A 404 19.14 -3.92 -0.05
C PRO A 404 20.36 -3.99 0.87
N PRO A 405 20.52 -5.09 1.64
CA PRO A 405 21.75 -5.35 2.39
C PRO A 405 22.98 -5.38 1.45
N LYS A 406 24.11 -4.81 1.89
CA LYS A 406 25.32 -4.64 1.06
C LYS A 406 25.96 -5.97 0.59
N ASN A 407 25.73 -7.07 1.30
CA ASN A 407 26.22 -8.40 0.94
C ASN A 407 25.29 -9.15 -0.03
N SER A 408 24.27 -8.49 -0.58
CA SER A 408 23.42 -9.02 -1.65
C SER A 408 24.14 -8.95 -2.99
N ILE A 409 24.17 -10.03 -3.74
CA ILE A 409 24.75 -10.12 -5.09
C ILE A 409 23.70 -10.53 -6.11
N MET A 410 23.73 -9.92 -7.28
CA MET A 410 22.80 -10.24 -8.37
C MET A 410 23.24 -11.49 -9.12
N VAL A 411 22.37 -12.49 -9.17
CA VAL A 411 22.60 -13.78 -9.87
C VAL A 411 21.53 -13.97 -10.94
N ASN A 412 21.97 -14.27 -12.17
CA ASN A 412 21.06 -14.53 -13.28
C ASN A 412 20.52 -15.96 -13.22
N TYR A 413 19.23 -16.10 -13.47
CA TYR A 413 18.55 -17.35 -13.78
C TYR A 413 17.88 -17.21 -15.15
N TYR A 414 18.33 -18.03 -16.12
CA TYR A 414 17.87 -17.99 -17.50
C TYR A 414 16.69 -18.93 -17.70
N LEU A 415 15.74 -18.50 -18.51
CA LEU A 415 14.61 -19.31 -18.96
C LEU A 415 15.09 -20.31 -20.01
N THR A 416 14.69 -21.56 -19.90
CA THR A 416 14.98 -22.62 -20.88
C THR A 416 13.80 -23.57 -21.01
N SER A 417 13.63 -24.17 -22.20
CA SER A 417 12.62 -25.20 -22.46
C SER A 417 12.88 -25.88 -23.82
N ASN A 418 12.13 -26.94 -24.11
CA ASN A 418 12.04 -27.51 -25.46
C ASN A 418 10.83 -26.93 -26.25
N GLY A 419 10.26 -25.79 -25.79
CA GLY A 419 9.15 -25.08 -26.40
C GLY A 419 7.78 -25.54 -25.91
N GLN A 420 7.71 -26.03 -24.68
CA GLN A 420 6.50 -26.53 -24.02
C GLN A 420 6.45 -26.06 -22.55
N ALA A 421 6.85 -24.80 -22.26
CA ALA A 421 6.80 -24.26 -20.91
C ALA A 421 5.37 -23.89 -20.46
N ASN A 422 4.36 -24.12 -21.29
CA ASN A 422 2.95 -23.85 -21.00
C ASN A 422 2.49 -24.70 -19.82
N SER A 423 1.88 -24.04 -18.83
CA SER A 423 1.41 -24.59 -17.57
C SER A 423 2.52 -25.24 -16.68
N ARG A 424 2.16 -25.56 -15.42
CA ARG A 424 3.04 -26.25 -14.48
C ARG A 424 3.43 -27.68 -14.88
N PHE A 425 2.76 -28.24 -15.88
CA PHE A 425 3.02 -29.58 -16.43
C PHE A 425 4.01 -29.54 -17.60
N GLY A 426 4.40 -28.32 -18.03
CA GLY A 426 5.34 -28.12 -19.12
C GLY A 426 6.80 -28.44 -18.77
N ASP A 427 7.70 -28.12 -19.68
CA ASP A 427 9.12 -28.44 -19.58
C ASP A 427 10.02 -27.21 -19.26
N GLY A 428 9.40 -26.10 -18.84
CA GLY A 428 10.12 -24.86 -18.54
C GLY A 428 11.05 -24.98 -17.32
N GLN A 429 12.30 -24.56 -17.49
CA GLN A 429 13.33 -24.61 -16.46
C GLN A 429 14.00 -23.25 -16.25
N LEU A 430 14.45 -23.00 -15.02
CA LEU A 430 15.35 -21.90 -14.66
C LEU A 430 16.75 -22.44 -14.41
N GLN A 431 17.74 -21.93 -15.14
CA GLN A 431 19.12 -22.38 -15.08
C GLN A 431 20.10 -21.21 -14.91
N SER A 432 21.28 -21.48 -14.33
CA SER A 432 22.33 -20.46 -14.13
C SER A 432 23.04 -20.06 -15.43
N THR A 433 22.85 -20.79 -16.52
CA THR A 433 23.48 -20.55 -17.83
C THR A 433 22.41 -20.51 -18.93
N PRO A 434 22.58 -19.66 -19.97
CA PRO A 434 21.67 -19.65 -21.11
C PRO A 434 21.65 -20.99 -21.84
N ASP A 435 20.48 -21.36 -22.37
CA ASP A 435 20.34 -22.58 -23.16
C ASP A 435 21.06 -22.46 -24.51
N THR A 436 21.87 -23.45 -24.83
CA THR A 436 22.58 -23.56 -26.11
C THR A 436 21.95 -24.59 -27.07
N ILE A 437 21.04 -25.43 -26.57
CA ILE A 437 20.54 -26.64 -27.25
C ILE A 437 19.05 -26.64 -27.30
N GLY A 438 18.15 -26.53 -27.65
CA GLY A 438 16.71 -26.69 -27.53
C GLY A 438 15.90 -25.80 -28.47
N LYS A 439 14.60 -25.88 -28.36
CA LYS A 439 13.72 -24.89 -28.96
C LYS A 439 13.96 -23.57 -28.24
N LYS A 440 13.90 -22.49 -29.00
CA LYS A 440 14.44 -21.20 -28.57
C LYS A 440 13.35 -20.22 -28.19
N GLN A 441 12.09 -20.69 -28.03
CA GLN A 441 10.96 -19.90 -27.62
C GLN A 441 9.79 -20.77 -27.14
N ASP A 442 9.04 -20.24 -26.21
CA ASP A 442 7.71 -20.73 -25.81
C ASP A 442 6.64 -19.79 -26.29
N SER A 443 5.50 -20.31 -26.77
CA SER A 443 4.41 -19.50 -27.29
C SER A 443 3.12 -19.81 -26.58
N PHE A 444 2.32 -18.77 -26.32
CA PHE A 444 0.99 -18.88 -25.74
C PHE A 444 0.01 -17.91 -26.41
N TYR A 445 -1.28 -18.21 -26.25
CA TYR A 445 -2.35 -17.34 -26.72
C TYR A 445 -2.94 -16.59 -25.54
N TYR A 446 -2.91 -15.27 -25.59
CA TYR A 446 -3.57 -14.40 -24.63
C TYR A 446 -4.87 -13.88 -25.20
N ASP A 447 -5.98 -14.24 -24.56
CA ASP A 447 -7.31 -13.72 -24.84
C ASP A 447 -7.71 -12.69 -23.81
N PRO A 448 -7.86 -11.39 -24.17
CA PRO A 448 -8.28 -10.35 -23.23
C PRO A 448 -9.66 -10.57 -22.61
N MET A 449 -10.50 -11.39 -23.24
CA MET A 449 -11.84 -11.71 -22.72
C MET A 449 -11.82 -12.89 -21.73
N ASN A 450 -10.68 -13.59 -21.62
CA ASN A 450 -10.42 -14.65 -20.65
C ASN A 450 -9.04 -14.46 -20.00
N PRO A 451 -8.78 -13.31 -19.33
CA PRO A 451 -7.47 -12.99 -18.79
C PRO A 451 -7.05 -13.93 -17.65
N VAL A 452 -5.75 -14.09 -17.42
CA VAL A 452 -5.23 -14.74 -16.20
C VAL A 452 -5.68 -13.93 -14.99
N THR A 453 -6.35 -14.62 -14.07
CA THR A 453 -6.91 -14.01 -12.86
C THR A 453 -5.81 -13.81 -11.80
N SER A 454 -5.81 -12.65 -11.16
CA SER A 454 -4.98 -12.39 -9.98
C SER A 454 -5.38 -13.30 -8.82
N TYR A 455 -4.43 -14.01 -8.24
CA TYR A 455 -4.65 -14.86 -7.08
C TYR A 455 -3.61 -14.54 -6.00
N GLY A 456 -4.00 -13.72 -5.03
CA GLY A 456 -3.08 -13.16 -4.05
C GLY A 456 -2.26 -11.99 -4.56
N GLY A 457 -1.06 -11.80 -4.00
CA GLY A 457 -0.10 -10.75 -4.34
C GLY A 457 -0.22 -9.50 -3.49
N GLY A 458 0.54 -8.47 -3.88
CA GLY A 458 0.53 -7.15 -3.22
C GLY A 458 -0.70 -6.35 -3.64
N VAL A 459 -1.83 -6.59 -3.02
CA VAL A 459 -3.13 -6.02 -3.37
C VAL A 459 -3.81 -5.37 -2.17
N CYS A 460 -4.46 -4.24 -2.38
CA CYS A 460 -5.47 -3.71 -1.47
C CYS A 460 -6.64 -3.09 -2.24
N CYS A 461 -7.70 -2.83 -1.52
CA CYS A 461 -8.78 -1.92 -1.95
C CYS A 461 -9.54 -2.36 -3.21
N THR A 462 -9.50 -3.63 -3.62
CA THR A 462 -10.19 -4.20 -4.78
C THR A 462 -11.55 -4.82 -4.43
N GLY A 463 -12.09 -4.49 -3.25
CA GLY A 463 -13.34 -5.09 -2.75
C GLY A 463 -13.21 -6.61 -2.59
N ASN A 464 -14.14 -7.37 -3.14
CA ASN A 464 -14.15 -8.84 -3.12
C ASN A 464 -13.45 -9.48 -4.34
N ALA A 465 -12.84 -8.67 -5.24
CA ALA A 465 -12.28 -9.21 -6.49
C ALA A 465 -10.97 -9.98 -6.28
N VAL A 466 -10.10 -9.49 -5.41
CA VAL A 466 -8.81 -10.14 -5.10
C VAL A 466 -8.48 -9.96 -3.62
N GLU A 467 -8.12 -11.05 -2.97
CA GLU A 467 -7.53 -11.02 -1.63
C GLU A 467 -6.00 -10.91 -1.73
N GLY A 468 -5.39 -9.97 -0.97
CA GLY A 468 -3.94 -9.80 -0.93
C GLY A 468 -3.26 -10.89 -0.11
N GLY A 469 -2.02 -11.25 -0.45
CA GLY A 469 -1.23 -12.20 0.31
C GLY A 469 -0.57 -13.28 -0.54
N SER A 470 -0.04 -14.30 0.14
CA SER A 470 0.63 -15.44 -0.46
C SER A 470 -0.33 -16.62 -0.57
N PHE A 471 -0.62 -17.04 -1.79
CA PHE A 471 -1.56 -18.10 -2.09
C PHE A 471 -0.91 -19.18 -2.95
N ASP A 472 -1.42 -20.41 -2.90
CA ASP A 472 -0.91 -21.53 -3.70
C ASP A 472 -1.33 -21.40 -5.16
N GLN A 473 -0.40 -21.11 -6.02
CA GLN A 473 -0.59 -20.79 -7.44
C GLN A 473 -0.88 -22.02 -8.32
N ARG A 474 -0.81 -23.25 -7.79
CA ARG A 474 -0.88 -24.49 -8.58
C ARG A 474 -2.11 -24.60 -9.48
N GLU A 475 -3.27 -24.11 -9.04
CA GLU A 475 -4.50 -24.12 -9.83
C GLU A 475 -4.40 -23.12 -11.00
N MET A 476 -3.87 -21.93 -10.76
CA MET A 476 -3.68 -20.93 -11.80
C MET A 476 -2.66 -21.37 -12.85
N GLU A 477 -1.59 -22.05 -12.40
CA GLU A 477 -0.52 -22.59 -13.25
C GLU A 477 -0.97 -23.76 -14.16
N GLU A 478 -2.20 -24.23 -14.10
CA GLU A 478 -2.76 -25.23 -15.05
C GLU A 478 -3.18 -24.61 -16.38
N ARG A 479 -3.24 -23.28 -16.47
CA ARG A 479 -3.59 -22.54 -17.69
C ARG A 479 -2.47 -22.62 -18.73
N GLU A 480 -2.84 -22.86 -19.98
CA GLU A 480 -1.93 -22.92 -21.13
C GLU A 480 -1.37 -21.53 -21.55
N ASP A 481 -1.96 -20.45 -21.07
CA ASP A 481 -1.51 -19.07 -21.29
C ASP A 481 -0.61 -18.52 -20.17
N ILE A 482 -0.15 -19.41 -19.29
CA ILE A 482 0.93 -19.15 -18.32
C ILE A 482 2.13 -20.01 -18.67
N LEU A 483 3.26 -19.37 -18.96
CA LEU A 483 4.53 -20.05 -19.10
C LEU A 483 5.17 -20.22 -17.72
N VAL A 484 5.52 -21.44 -17.34
CA VAL A 484 6.03 -21.78 -16.01
C VAL A 484 7.47 -22.27 -16.14
N TYR A 485 8.40 -21.59 -15.47
CA TYR A 485 9.81 -21.97 -15.45
C TYR A 485 10.25 -22.25 -14.01
N THR A 486 10.78 -23.44 -13.74
CA THR A 486 11.11 -23.91 -12.40
C THR A 486 12.56 -24.39 -12.31
N SER A 487 13.29 -23.99 -11.28
CA SER A 487 14.65 -24.49 -11.03
C SER A 487 14.64 -25.95 -10.59
N ASP A 488 15.80 -26.61 -10.63
CA ASP A 488 16.01 -27.82 -9.86
C ASP A 488 15.82 -27.59 -8.36
N PRO A 489 15.56 -28.63 -7.56
CA PRO A 489 15.55 -28.52 -6.11
C PRO A 489 16.87 -27.92 -5.62
N LEU A 490 16.79 -26.89 -4.81
CA LEU A 490 17.97 -26.22 -4.27
C LEU A 490 18.79 -27.19 -3.40
N PRO A 491 20.08 -27.38 -3.67
CA PRO A 491 20.95 -28.31 -2.89
C PRO A 491 21.22 -27.78 -1.48
N GLU A 492 21.12 -26.47 -1.31
CA GLU A 492 21.18 -25.75 -0.03
C GLU A 492 20.20 -24.58 -0.05
N GLY A 493 19.86 -24.05 1.14
CA GLY A 493 18.96 -22.90 1.21
C GLY A 493 19.66 -21.61 0.77
N ILE A 494 18.92 -20.76 0.05
CA ILE A 494 19.37 -19.44 -0.39
C ILE A 494 18.42 -18.36 0.08
N GLU A 495 18.94 -17.20 0.43
CA GLU A 495 18.16 -16.03 0.78
C GLU A 495 18.18 -15.04 -0.39
N VAL A 496 16.98 -14.73 -0.91
CA VAL A 496 16.76 -13.70 -1.93
C VAL A 496 16.24 -12.47 -1.22
N THR A 497 17.03 -11.41 -1.13
CA THR A 497 16.71 -10.19 -0.39
C THR A 497 17.17 -8.96 -1.14
N GLY A 498 16.22 -8.18 -1.66
CA GLY A 498 16.48 -6.94 -2.42
C GLY A 498 15.56 -6.77 -3.61
N PHE A 499 15.99 -5.90 -4.54
CA PHE A 499 15.29 -5.66 -5.81
C PHE A 499 15.56 -6.77 -6.82
N ILE A 500 14.52 -7.19 -7.52
CA ILE A 500 14.53 -8.27 -8.50
C ILE A 500 14.31 -7.67 -9.88
N GLU A 501 15.25 -7.88 -10.78
CA GLU A 501 15.18 -7.41 -12.14
C GLU A 501 14.83 -8.56 -13.09
N SER A 502 14.13 -8.24 -14.19
CA SER A 502 13.82 -9.22 -15.21
C SER A 502 13.93 -8.64 -16.62
N THR A 503 14.43 -9.44 -17.52
CA THR A 503 14.51 -9.12 -18.95
C THR A 503 13.89 -10.26 -19.74
N LEU A 504 12.84 -9.97 -20.50
CA LEU A 504 12.20 -10.92 -21.39
C LEU A 504 12.37 -10.46 -22.84
N TYR A 505 12.55 -11.42 -23.75
CA TYR A 505 12.58 -11.18 -25.18
C TYR A 505 11.27 -11.68 -25.79
N LEU A 506 10.44 -10.75 -26.22
CA LEU A 506 9.09 -10.99 -26.73
C LEU A 506 9.00 -10.83 -28.24
N SER A 507 8.30 -11.71 -28.93
CA SER A 507 7.67 -11.42 -30.22
C SER A 507 6.17 -11.68 -30.16
N SER A 508 5.39 -10.92 -30.91
CA SER A 508 3.95 -11.03 -30.95
C SER A 508 3.41 -10.83 -32.37
N ASP A 509 2.19 -11.26 -32.62
CA ASP A 509 1.48 -10.99 -33.86
C ASP A 509 0.56 -9.75 -33.79
N VAL A 510 0.49 -9.10 -32.61
CA VAL A 510 -0.26 -7.86 -32.36
C VAL A 510 0.66 -6.66 -32.18
N LYS A 511 0.08 -5.45 -32.21
CA LYS A 511 0.83 -4.19 -32.08
C LYS A 511 1.29 -3.89 -30.64
N ASP A 512 0.51 -4.35 -29.66
CA ASP A 512 0.74 -4.13 -28.25
C ASP A 512 0.16 -5.28 -27.44
N THR A 513 0.76 -5.57 -26.30
CA THR A 513 0.30 -6.54 -25.31
C THR A 513 0.97 -6.20 -23.97
N ASP A 514 0.63 -6.89 -22.89
CA ASP A 514 1.34 -6.76 -21.62
C ASP A 514 2.18 -8.02 -21.37
N LEU A 515 3.24 -7.86 -20.58
CA LEU A 515 3.96 -8.98 -19.97
C LEU A 515 3.86 -8.89 -18.47
N THR A 516 3.49 -9.99 -17.85
CA THR A 516 3.50 -10.16 -16.39
C THR A 516 4.56 -11.16 -15.99
N LEU A 517 5.14 -10.98 -14.82
CA LEU A 517 6.05 -11.93 -14.20
C LEU A 517 5.72 -12.04 -12.72
N LYS A 518 5.68 -13.28 -12.21
CA LYS A 518 5.45 -13.58 -10.79
C LYS A 518 6.57 -14.47 -10.29
N LEU A 519 7.13 -14.16 -9.10
CA LEU A 519 8.12 -14.97 -8.41
C LEU A 519 7.43 -15.85 -7.37
N ILE A 520 7.81 -17.13 -7.31
CA ILE A 520 7.14 -18.16 -6.50
C ILE A 520 8.18 -19.01 -5.78
N ASP A 521 7.86 -19.34 -4.53
CA ASP A 521 8.58 -20.33 -3.71
C ASP A 521 7.83 -21.67 -3.76
N VAL A 522 8.40 -22.67 -4.46
CA VAL A 522 7.82 -24.01 -4.56
C VAL A 522 8.39 -24.92 -3.49
N TYR A 523 7.53 -25.47 -2.68
CA TYR A 523 7.85 -26.36 -1.56
C TYR A 523 8.07 -27.81 -2.04
N PRO A 524 8.73 -28.67 -1.23
CA PRO A 524 8.95 -30.06 -1.61
C PRO A 524 7.67 -30.88 -1.82
N ASP A 525 6.55 -30.49 -1.20
CA ASP A 525 5.23 -31.10 -1.38
C ASP A 525 4.49 -30.60 -2.65
N GLY A 526 5.12 -29.68 -3.37
CA GLY A 526 4.60 -29.08 -4.59
C GLY A 526 3.76 -27.83 -4.39
N SER A 527 3.41 -27.44 -3.16
CA SER A 527 2.72 -26.15 -2.92
C SER A 527 3.61 -24.99 -3.40
N ALA A 528 2.99 -23.96 -4.01
CA ALA A 528 3.68 -22.94 -4.79
C ALA A 528 3.18 -21.54 -4.39
N TYR A 529 3.92 -20.87 -3.50
CA TYR A 529 3.50 -19.61 -2.89
C TYR A 529 4.10 -18.40 -3.58
N ASN A 530 3.25 -17.47 -4.07
CA ASN A 530 3.68 -16.21 -4.68
C ASN A 530 4.37 -15.29 -3.65
N LEU A 531 5.41 -14.59 -4.12
CA LEU A 531 6.22 -13.66 -3.32
C LEU A 531 5.99 -12.22 -3.74
N ASP A 532 6.16 -11.91 -5.01
CA ASP A 532 5.89 -10.62 -5.63
C ASP A 532 5.63 -10.78 -7.12
N GLU A 533 5.05 -9.77 -7.74
CA GLU A 533 4.63 -9.80 -9.14
C GLU A 533 4.70 -8.41 -9.78
N THR A 534 4.93 -8.41 -11.09
CA THR A 534 5.05 -7.17 -11.86
C THR A 534 4.40 -7.28 -13.23
N ILE A 535 4.22 -6.13 -13.87
CA ILE A 535 3.66 -6.01 -15.23
C ILE A 535 4.43 -4.95 -16.00
N GLN A 536 4.51 -5.11 -17.32
CA GLN A 536 4.99 -4.10 -18.26
C GLN A 536 4.11 -4.09 -19.51
N ARG A 537 3.46 -2.96 -19.79
CA ARG A 537 2.78 -2.69 -21.06
C ARG A 537 3.82 -2.45 -22.14
N VAL A 538 3.83 -3.27 -23.18
CA VAL A 538 4.98 -3.36 -24.12
C VAL A 538 5.15 -2.11 -24.96
N ARG A 539 4.09 -1.32 -25.22
CA ARG A 539 4.22 -0.03 -25.88
C ARG A 539 5.11 0.97 -25.11
N TYR A 540 5.29 0.80 -23.80
CA TYR A 540 6.14 1.61 -22.91
C TYR A 540 7.49 0.97 -22.59
N ARG A 541 7.90 -0.12 -23.28
CA ARG A 541 9.18 -0.80 -23.05
C ARG A 541 10.43 0.05 -23.24
N SER A 542 10.32 1.17 -23.93
CA SER A 542 11.43 2.09 -24.22
C SER A 542 11.36 3.39 -23.40
N GLY A 543 10.49 3.47 -22.42
CA GLY A 543 10.18 4.65 -21.63
C GLY A 543 8.74 5.10 -21.79
N TYR A 544 8.32 6.05 -20.95
CA TYR A 544 6.92 6.50 -20.87
C TYR A 544 6.63 7.77 -21.66
N ASP A 545 7.64 8.38 -22.24
CA ASP A 545 7.55 9.62 -23.04
C ASP A 545 6.77 9.43 -24.36
N LYS A 546 6.75 8.19 -24.88
CA LYS A 546 6.05 7.86 -26.11
C LYS A 546 5.64 6.39 -26.15
N GLU A 547 4.57 6.14 -26.87
CA GLU A 547 4.11 4.79 -27.20
C GLU A 547 4.88 4.24 -28.42
N VAL A 548 5.51 3.07 -28.26
CA VAL A 548 6.27 2.41 -29.34
C VAL A 548 5.69 1.04 -29.61
N PHE A 549 4.89 0.91 -30.68
CA PHE A 549 4.21 -0.32 -31.05
C PHE A 549 5.15 -1.37 -31.64
N MET A 550 4.79 -2.63 -31.45
CA MET A 550 5.49 -3.76 -32.06
C MET A 550 5.14 -3.92 -33.53
N LYS A 551 6.07 -4.55 -34.26
CA LYS A 551 5.84 -5.09 -35.62
C LYS A 551 5.84 -6.60 -35.52
N LYS A 552 4.83 -7.24 -36.13
CA LYS A 552 4.66 -8.70 -36.15
C LYS A 552 5.96 -9.42 -36.51
N GLY A 553 6.32 -10.41 -35.70
CA GLY A 553 7.48 -11.29 -35.90
C GLY A 553 8.83 -10.71 -35.49
N ASN A 554 8.92 -9.43 -35.13
CA ASN A 554 10.15 -8.87 -34.57
C ASN A 554 10.27 -9.26 -33.09
N VAL A 555 11.51 -9.51 -32.64
CA VAL A 555 11.82 -9.77 -31.24
C VAL A 555 12.23 -8.47 -30.56
N TYR A 556 11.63 -8.21 -29.42
CA TYR A 556 11.87 -7.01 -28.60
C TYR A 556 12.39 -7.40 -27.22
N LYS A 557 13.39 -6.66 -26.75
CA LYS A 557 13.80 -6.70 -25.35
C LYS A 557 12.79 -5.93 -24.53
N VAL A 558 12.27 -6.52 -23.46
CA VAL A 558 11.35 -5.91 -22.49
C VAL A 558 11.96 -6.08 -21.11
N GLU A 559 12.32 -4.97 -20.49
CA GLU A 559 12.69 -4.90 -19.08
C GLU A 559 11.42 -4.60 -18.30
N LEU A 560 11.06 -5.50 -17.37
CA LEU A 560 9.88 -5.31 -16.56
C LEU A 560 10.23 -4.42 -15.36
N THR A 561 9.24 -3.69 -14.87
CA THR A 561 9.36 -2.94 -13.61
C THR A 561 9.86 -3.87 -12.50
N PRO A 562 10.94 -3.50 -11.76
CA PRO A 562 11.51 -4.39 -10.76
C PRO A 562 10.53 -4.75 -9.64
N MET A 563 10.67 -5.95 -9.10
CA MET A 563 10.00 -6.43 -7.89
C MET A 563 10.93 -6.29 -6.68
N ALA A 564 10.43 -6.57 -5.47
CA ALA A 564 11.26 -6.66 -4.26
C ALA A 564 10.72 -7.70 -3.28
N THR A 565 11.62 -8.43 -2.63
CA THR A 565 11.25 -9.39 -1.57
C THR A 565 12.40 -9.63 -0.59
N SER A 566 12.08 -10.28 0.53
CA SER A 566 13.03 -11.02 1.36
C SER A 566 12.43 -12.39 1.66
N ASN A 567 12.98 -13.43 1.03
CA ASN A 567 12.57 -14.81 1.21
C ASN A 567 13.74 -15.77 1.25
N TYR A 568 13.73 -16.67 2.22
CA TYR A 568 14.67 -17.78 2.31
C TYR A 568 14.06 -19.04 1.69
N PHE A 569 14.50 -19.38 0.49
CA PHE A 569 14.19 -20.65 -0.14
C PHE A 569 14.98 -21.75 0.56
N LYS A 570 14.30 -22.67 1.23
CA LYS A 570 14.94 -23.74 1.98
C LYS A 570 15.56 -24.79 1.04
N LYS A 571 16.47 -25.60 1.57
CA LYS A 571 16.95 -26.79 0.87
C LYS A 571 15.78 -27.65 0.40
N GLY A 572 15.81 -28.10 -0.85
CA GLY A 572 14.75 -28.87 -1.50
C GLY A 572 13.60 -28.06 -2.07
N HIS A 573 13.48 -26.76 -1.73
CA HIS A 573 12.56 -25.84 -2.42
C HIS A 573 13.08 -25.57 -3.84
N ARG A 574 12.20 -24.99 -4.67
CA ARG A 574 12.52 -24.56 -6.02
C ARG A 574 12.13 -23.12 -6.23
N ILE A 575 12.91 -22.40 -7.00
CA ILE A 575 12.54 -21.07 -7.50
C ILE A 575 11.68 -21.28 -8.74
N ARG A 576 10.55 -20.59 -8.82
CA ARG A 576 9.67 -20.62 -9.98
C ARG A 576 9.30 -19.22 -10.40
N ILE A 577 9.15 -19.00 -11.69
CA ILE A 577 8.50 -17.83 -12.25
C ILE A 577 7.38 -18.25 -13.18
N GLU A 578 6.34 -17.44 -13.19
CA GLU A 578 5.28 -17.43 -14.19
C GLU A 578 5.46 -16.25 -15.12
N VAL A 579 5.24 -16.46 -16.41
CA VAL A 579 5.18 -15.39 -17.42
C VAL A 579 3.85 -15.49 -18.17
N SER A 580 3.11 -14.38 -18.23
CA SER A 580 1.85 -14.31 -18.98
C SER A 580 1.65 -12.89 -19.53
N SER A 581 0.46 -12.58 -20.04
CA SER A 581 0.10 -11.26 -20.57
C SER A 581 -1.02 -10.56 -19.78
N SER A 582 -1.40 -11.10 -18.64
CA SER A 582 -2.40 -10.49 -17.76
C SER A 582 -2.22 -10.95 -16.32
N ASN A 583 -2.70 -10.12 -15.39
CA ASN A 583 -2.88 -10.41 -13.97
C ASN A 583 -4.06 -9.54 -13.51
N PHE A 584 -5.26 -10.01 -13.90
CA PHE A 584 -6.51 -9.24 -13.79
C PHE A 584 -7.35 -9.74 -12.60
N PRO A 585 -7.95 -8.87 -11.81
CA PRO A 585 -8.06 -7.42 -11.95
C PRO A 585 -7.08 -6.62 -11.07
N ARG A 586 -5.94 -7.16 -10.64
CA ARG A 586 -4.92 -6.32 -10.02
C ARG A 586 -4.51 -5.19 -10.97
N PHE A 587 -4.26 -5.55 -12.24
CA PHE A 587 -3.97 -4.62 -13.32
C PHE A 587 -5.04 -4.70 -14.40
N SER A 588 -5.25 -3.60 -15.14
CA SER A 588 -6.10 -3.60 -16.32
C SER A 588 -5.58 -4.59 -17.36
N ARG A 589 -6.50 -5.23 -18.08
CA ARG A 589 -6.15 -6.09 -19.21
C ARG A 589 -5.83 -5.25 -20.46
N ASN A 590 -4.78 -5.60 -21.18
CA ASN A 590 -4.50 -5.04 -22.50
C ASN A 590 -5.40 -5.72 -23.54
N LEU A 591 -6.12 -4.93 -24.32
CA LEU A 591 -7.02 -5.46 -25.37
C LEU A 591 -6.27 -5.81 -26.67
N ASN A 592 -4.93 -5.64 -26.72
CA ASN A 592 -4.00 -6.01 -27.79
C ASN A 592 -4.18 -5.25 -29.11
N THR A 593 -5.12 -4.34 -29.21
CA THR A 593 -5.46 -3.60 -30.43
C THR A 593 -4.42 -2.56 -30.78
N GLY A 594 -3.68 -2.05 -29.77
CA GLY A 594 -2.80 -0.89 -29.89
C GLY A 594 -3.55 0.43 -29.85
N GLY A 595 -4.85 0.44 -29.58
CA GLY A 595 -5.67 1.63 -29.38
C GLY A 595 -5.61 2.18 -27.96
N ALA A 596 -6.57 3.05 -27.62
CA ALA A 596 -6.77 3.57 -26.28
C ALA A 596 -7.51 2.54 -25.42
N ASN A 597 -6.78 1.71 -24.74
CA ASN A 597 -7.28 0.55 -23.99
C ASN A 597 -8.47 0.85 -23.05
N ILE A 598 -8.55 2.08 -22.53
CA ILE A 598 -9.63 2.51 -21.64
C ILE A 598 -10.96 2.77 -22.34
N ASP A 599 -10.94 3.01 -23.67
CA ASP A 599 -12.11 3.40 -24.50
C ASP A 599 -12.70 2.21 -25.26
N GLU A 600 -11.98 1.07 -25.32
CA GLU A 600 -12.32 -0.05 -26.18
C GLU A 600 -13.21 -1.08 -25.45
N THR A 601 -14.08 -1.73 -26.23
CA THR A 601 -15.02 -2.76 -25.75
C THR A 601 -14.68 -4.17 -26.23
N GLU A 602 -13.78 -4.28 -27.21
CA GLU A 602 -13.38 -5.55 -27.83
C GLU A 602 -11.86 -5.69 -27.84
N GLY A 603 -11.39 -6.91 -27.69
CA GLY A 603 -9.97 -7.23 -27.71
C GLY A 603 -9.61 -8.18 -28.86
N ILE A 604 -8.31 -8.31 -29.12
CA ILE A 604 -7.73 -9.21 -30.10
C ILE A 604 -6.95 -10.30 -29.37
N VAL A 605 -7.20 -11.56 -29.70
CA VAL A 605 -6.36 -12.67 -29.20
C VAL A 605 -4.95 -12.52 -29.75
N ALA A 606 -3.96 -12.45 -28.86
CA ALA A 606 -2.56 -12.32 -29.24
C ALA A 606 -1.82 -13.65 -29.14
N ARG A 607 -1.02 -13.98 -30.14
CA ARG A 607 -0.02 -15.03 -30.01
C ARG A 607 1.31 -14.42 -29.61
N ASN A 608 1.68 -14.61 -28.35
CA ASN A 608 2.92 -14.13 -27.76
C ASN A 608 3.95 -15.23 -27.67
N SER A 609 5.24 -14.89 -27.86
CA SER A 609 6.35 -15.84 -27.75
C SER A 609 7.49 -15.25 -26.95
N ILE A 610 7.92 -15.96 -25.93
CA ILE A 610 9.09 -15.63 -25.11
C ILE A 610 10.30 -16.39 -25.62
N HIS A 611 11.33 -15.66 -26.06
CA HIS A 611 12.56 -16.22 -26.60
C HIS A 611 13.59 -16.42 -25.48
N HIS A 612 14.30 -17.54 -25.49
CA HIS A 612 15.30 -17.89 -24.47
C HIS A 612 16.58 -18.51 -25.06
N SER A 613 16.91 -18.14 -26.30
CA SER A 613 18.20 -18.54 -26.94
C SER A 613 19.37 -17.71 -26.44
N THR A 614 20.59 -18.10 -26.77
CA THR A 614 21.80 -17.32 -26.50
C THR A 614 21.77 -15.92 -27.13
N ARG A 615 21.05 -15.74 -28.24
CA ARG A 615 20.83 -14.42 -28.86
C ARG A 615 19.79 -13.58 -28.11
N TYR A 616 18.82 -14.21 -27.47
CA TYR A 616 17.71 -13.60 -26.78
C TYR A 616 17.54 -14.24 -25.38
N PRO A 617 18.51 -14.01 -24.46
CA PRO A 617 18.57 -14.71 -23.19
C PRO A 617 17.59 -14.11 -22.16
N SER A 618 16.31 -14.50 -22.26
CA SER A 618 15.34 -14.12 -21.21
C SER A 618 15.77 -14.65 -19.86
N HIS A 619 15.73 -13.80 -18.84
CA HIS A 619 16.23 -14.13 -17.51
C HIS A 619 15.60 -13.28 -16.42
N ILE A 620 15.66 -13.78 -15.19
CA ILE A 620 15.46 -13.04 -13.96
C ILE A 620 16.79 -12.91 -13.22
N LYS A 621 17.02 -11.76 -12.58
CA LYS A 621 18.17 -11.52 -11.71
C LYS A 621 17.70 -11.46 -10.27
N LEU A 622 18.20 -12.35 -9.45
CA LEU A 622 17.85 -12.45 -8.04
C LEU A 622 18.97 -11.90 -7.15
N PRO A 623 18.64 -11.02 -6.19
CA PRO A 623 19.59 -10.53 -5.19
C PRO A 623 19.81 -11.59 -4.11
N ILE A 624 20.86 -12.41 -4.26
CA ILE A 624 21.18 -13.47 -3.31
C ILE A 624 22.08 -12.93 -2.22
N LEU A 625 21.67 -13.09 -0.96
CA LEU A 625 22.42 -12.67 0.20
C LEU A 625 23.59 -13.66 0.45
N LYS A 626 24.83 -13.15 0.44
CA LYS A 626 26.00 -13.93 0.84
C LYS A 626 26.01 -14.09 2.36
N LYS A 627 26.19 -15.33 2.81
CA LYS A 627 26.40 -15.67 4.22
C LYS A 627 27.73 -15.13 4.74
#